data_fadb73a71c806981d90829351f75138d
#
_entry.id   fadb73a71c806981d90829351f75138d
#
_cell.length_a   1.000
_cell.length_b   1.000
_cell.length_c   1.000
_cell.angle_alpha   90.00
_cell.angle_beta   90.00
_cell.angle_gamma   90.00
#
_symmetry.space_group_name_H-M   'P 1'
#
loop_
_entity.id
_entity.type
_entity.pdbx_description
1 polymer ?
#
loop_
_entity_poly.entity_id
_entity_poly.type
_entity_poly.pdbx_seq_one_letter_code
_entity_poly.pdbx_strand_id
1 'polypeptide(L)'
;MKKKIFLALSIMIIAGVSYGIYLFNKPHQSVSKAEPDFQLPSASIVSEYEKDENSANQKFNGKVVEVTGIVAEKTKDEQGKLNVTLQGEDIAGIGCVFEPAAQLKAATLAEGQEVKIKGICTGILMDVVMVDCVVVDNNQ
;
A
#
# COMPACT_ATOMS: atom_id res chain seq x y z
N MET A 1 7.01 51.91 -4.52
CA MET A 1 7.90 50.73 -4.45
C MET A 1 7.42 49.66 -3.48
N LYS A 2 7.03 50.02 -2.27
CA LYS A 2 6.56 49.03 -1.25
C LYS A 2 5.36 48.20 -1.71
N LYS A 3 4.35 48.81 -2.39
CA LYS A 3 3.17 48.10 -2.90
C LYS A 3 3.51 47.03 -3.95
N LYS A 4 4.52 47.27 -4.81
CA LYS A 4 4.95 46.29 -5.83
C LYS A 4 5.68 45.09 -5.21
N ILE A 5 6.42 45.35 -4.12
CA ILE A 5 7.11 44.29 -3.37
C ILE A 5 6.12 43.39 -2.65
N PHE A 6 5.08 43.98 -2.00
CA PHE A 6 4.02 43.22 -1.37
C PHE A 6 3.24 42.37 -2.36
N LEU A 7 2.96 42.91 -3.57
CA LEU A 7 2.28 42.16 -4.64
C LEU A 7 3.10 40.95 -5.11
N ALA A 8 4.41 41.16 -5.31
CA ALA A 8 5.31 40.09 -5.72
C ALA A 8 5.43 38.98 -4.64
N LEU A 9 5.47 39.39 -3.37
CA LEU A 9 5.53 38.46 -2.25
C LEU A 9 4.24 37.60 -2.12
N SER A 10 3.07 38.25 -2.30
CA SER A 10 1.78 37.55 -2.33
C SER A 10 1.68 36.51 -3.44
N ILE A 11 2.13 36.84 -4.63
CA ILE A 11 2.14 35.91 -5.77
C ILE A 11 3.03 34.71 -5.49
N MET A 12 4.21 34.93 -4.89
CA MET A 12 5.13 33.85 -4.54
C MET A 12 4.56 32.90 -3.51
N ILE A 13 3.85 33.43 -2.49
CA ILE A 13 3.20 32.62 -1.47
C ILE A 13 2.06 31.79 -2.07
N ILE A 14 1.23 32.40 -2.93
CA ILE A 14 0.12 31.70 -3.58
C ILE A 14 0.64 30.59 -4.50
N ALA A 15 1.70 30.85 -5.25
CA ALA A 15 2.34 29.83 -6.10
C ALA A 15 2.92 28.67 -5.28
N GLY A 16 3.56 28.97 -4.13
CA GLY A 16 4.10 27.97 -3.23
C GLY A 16 3.01 27.10 -2.59
N VAL A 17 1.92 27.71 -2.12
CA VAL A 17 0.76 26.99 -1.54
C VAL A 17 0.08 26.13 -2.61
N SER A 18 -0.14 26.69 -3.82
CA SER A 18 -0.76 25.94 -4.93
C SER A 18 0.08 24.74 -5.35
N TYR A 19 1.41 24.89 -5.39
CA TYR A 19 2.32 23.81 -5.69
C TYR A 19 2.33 22.74 -4.58
N GLY A 20 2.29 23.15 -3.32
CA GLY A 20 2.18 22.25 -2.17
C GLY A 20 0.87 21.45 -2.20
N ILE A 21 -0.27 22.10 -2.50
CA ILE A 21 -1.57 21.43 -2.64
C ILE A 21 -1.56 20.46 -3.83
N TYR A 22 -0.93 20.85 -4.95
CA TYR A 22 -0.78 19.98 -6.12
C TYR A 22 0.03 18.72 -5.80
N LEU A 23 1.14 18.85 -5.06
CA LEU A 23 1.95 17.70 -4.63
C LEU A 23 1.19 16.80 -3.64
N PHE A 24 0.39 17.41 -2.76
CA PHE A 24 -0.40 16.67 -1.76
C PHE A 24 -1.61 15.96 -2.39
N ASN A 25 -2.23 16.58 -3.39
CA ASN A 25 -3.36 16.02 -4.13
C ASN A 25 -2.95 15.20 -5.37
N LYS A 26 -1.67 14.96 -5.56
CA LYS A 26 -1.24 14.08 -6.66
C LYS A 26 -1.97 12.74 -6.49
N PRO A 27 -2.88 12.37 -7.41
CA PRO A 27 -3.59 11.10 -7.27
C PRO A 27 -2.55 10.00 -7.22
N HIS A 28 -2.55 9.25 -6.13
CA HIS A 28 -1.78 8.01 -6.09
C HIS A 28 -2.20 7.21 -7.31
N GLN A 29 -1.24 6.85 -8.16
CA GLN A 29 -1.56 5.97 -9.27
C GLN A 29 -2.26 4.76 -8.66
N SER A 30 -3.53 4.55 -9.03
CA SER A 30 -4.29 3.43 -8.51
C SER A 30 -3.47 2.16 -8.74
N VAL A 31 -3.14 1.48 -7.67
CA VAL A 31 -2.35 0.23 -7.69
C VAL A 31 -3.00 -0.79 -8.61
N SER A 32 -4.33 -0.70 -8.82
CA SER A 32 -5.07 -1.57 -9.73
C SER A 32 -4.53 -1.55 -11.16
N LYS A 33 -4.04 -0.40 -11.64
CA LYS A 33 -3.50 -0.23 -13.01
C LYS A 33 -1.98 -0.31 -13.09
N ALA A 34 -1.28 -0.27 -11.95
CA ALA A 34 0.16 -0.36 -11.92
C ALA A 34 0.62 -1.79 -12.17
N GLU A 35 1.69 -1.96 -12.96
CA GLU A 35 2.37 -3.24 -13.04
C GLU A 35 3.14 -3.49 -11.74
N PRO A 36 3.12 -4.73 -11.20
CA PRO A 36 3.87 -5.04 -9.99
C PRO A 36 5.38 -5.09 -10.30
N ASP A 37 6.16 -4.47 -9.42
CA ASP A 37 7.63 -4.58 -9.46
C ASP A 37 8.10 -5.99 -9.06
N PHE A 38 7.32 -6.64 -8.19
CA PHE A 38 7.59 -8.00 -7.70
C PHE A 38 6.31 -8.81 -7.64
N GLN A 39 6.42 -10.11 -7.96
CA GLN A 39 5.36 -11.11 -7.82
C GLN A 39 5.93 -12.32 -7.06
N LEU A 40 5.42 -12.57 -5.87
CA LEU A 40 5.93 -13.65 -5.02
C LEU A 40 4.89 -14.18 -4.03
N PRO A 41 5.08 -15.41 -3.52
CA PRO A 41 4.25 -15.92 -2.42
C PRO A 41 4.41 -15.08 -1.14
N SER A 42 3.36 -15.02 -0.33
CA SER A 42 3.39 -14.30 0.96
C SER A 42 4.52 -14.79 1.88
N ALA A 43 4.75 -16.08 1.95
CA ALA A 43 5.84 -16.66 2.74
C ALA A 43 7.21 -16.15 2.31
N SER A 44 7.44 -15.93 1.02
CA SER A 44 8.74 -15.50 0.50
C SER A 44 9.09 -14.07 0.93
N ILE A 45 8.15 -13.14 0.88
CA ILE A 45 8.41 -11.76 1.31
C ILE A 45 8.63 -11.68 2.82
N VAL A 46 7.85 -12.42 3.60
CA VAL A 46 8.02 -12.51 5.05
C VAL A 46 9.40 -13.06 5.39
N SER A 47 9.80 -14.17 4.78
CA SER A 47 11.12 -14.78 4.97
C SER A 47 12.29 -13.85 4.62
N GLU A 48 12.16 -12.99 3.58
CA GLU A 48 13.18 -12.00 3.27
C GLU A 48 13.31 -10.94 4.36
N TYR A 49 12.19 -10.48 4.94
CA TYR A 49 12.18 -9.54 6.05
C TYR A 49 12.75 -10.15 7.33
N GLU A 50 12.46 -11.40 7.62
CA GLU A 50 12.99 -12.11 8.80
C GLU A 50 14.51 -12.34 8.70
N LYS A 51 15.04 -12.55 7.51
CA LYS A 51 16.49 -12.73 7.28
C LYS A 51 17.27 -11.44 7.44
N ASP A 52 16.81 -10.34 6.83
CA ASP A 52 17.46 -9.04 6.88
C ASP A 52 16.46 -7.94 6.52
N GLU A 53 15.90 -7.29 7.55
CA GLU A 53 14.94 -6.21 7.40
C GLU A 53 15.48 -5.04 6.56
N ASN A 54 16.74 -4.67 6.74
CA ASN A 54 17.34 -3.55 6.01
C ASN A 54 17.42 -3.83 4.50
N SER A 55 17.85 -5.01 4.13
CA SER A 55 17.92 -5.43 2.73
C SER A 55 16.53 -5.58 2.12
N ALA A 56 15.58 -6.14 2.85
CA ALA A 56 14.19 -6.27 2.42
C ALA A 56 13.52 -4.90 2.25
N ASN A 57 13.76 -3.96 3.16
CA ASN A 57 13.26 -2.59 3.03
C ASN A 57 13.82 -1.88 1.79
N GLN A 58 15.11 -2.03 1.49
CA GLN A 58 15.71 -1.46 0.28
C GLN A 58 15.09 -2.05 -0.99
N LYS A 59 14.70 -3.32 -0.95
CA LYS A 59 14.14 -4.04 -2.09
C LYS A 59 12.67 -3.73 -2.30
N PHE A 60 11.85 -3.74 -1.25
CA PHE A 60 10.39 -3.75 -1.34
C PHE A 60 9.71 -2.44 -0.92
N ASN A 61 10.32 -1.64 -0.05
CA ASN A 61 9.66 -0.45 0.49
C ASN A 61 9.35 0.57 -0.61
N GLY A 62 8.09 1.00 -0.68
CA GLY A 62 7.58 1.90 -1.71
C GLY A 62 7.34 1.25 -3.07
N LYS A 63 7.54 -0.07 -3.20
CA LYS A 63 7.33 -0.82 -4.44
C LYS A 63 5.93 -1.42 -4.50
N VAL A 64 5.43 -1.57 -5.72
CA VAL A 64 4.20 -2.31 -5.99
C VAL A 64 4.52 -3.79 -5.98
N VAL A 65 3.96 -4.51 -5.02
CA VAL A 65 4.19 -5.94 -4.85
C VAL A 65 2.86 -6.69 -5.01
N GLU A 66 2.88 -7.74 -5.79
CA GLU A 66 1.78 -8.69 -5.91
C GLU A 66 2.14 -9.95 -5.12
N VAL A 67 1.33 -10.27 -4.13
CA VAL A 67 1.52 -11.43 -3.27
C VAL A 67 0.39 -12.44 -3.44
N THR A 68 0.77 -13.70 -3.53
CA THR A 68 -0.15 -14.84 -3.49
C THR A 68 -0.07 -15.50 -2.12
N GLY A 69 -1.18 -15.64 -1.44
CA GLY A 69 -1.20 -16.25 -0.11
C GLY A 69 -2.59 -16.64 0.34
N ILE A 70 -2.65 -17.29 1.50
CA ILE A 70 -3.89 -17.74 2.12
C ILE A 70 -4.37 -16.68 3.10
N VAL A 71 -5.65 -16.33 3.05
CA VAL A 71 -6.27 -15.41 4.01
C VAL A 71 -6.28 -16.07 5.39
N ALA A 72 -5.54 -15.48 6.33
CA ALA A 72 -5.49 -15.91 7.73
C ALA A 72 -6.61 -15.28 8.53
N GLU A 73 -6.83 -13.98 8.37
CA GLU A 73 -7.77 -13.20 9.17
C GLU A 73 -8.29 -11.99 8.40
N LYS A 74 -9.50 -11.57 8.75
CA LYS A 74 -10.09 -10.31 8.29
C LYS A 74 -10.51 -9.47 9.49
N THR A 75 -10.03 -8.25 9.56
CA THR A 75 -10.38 -7.30 10.61
C THR A 75 -10.86 -5.98 10.02
N LYS A 76 -11.55 -5.18 10.81
CA LYS A 76 -11.89 -3.80 10.49
C LYS A 76 -11.26 -2.89 11.51
N ASP A 77 -10.67 -1.80 11.05
CA ASP A 77 -10.16 -0.77 11.94
C ASP A 77 -11.31 0.09 12.51
N GLU A 78 -10.96 1.01 13.40
CA GLU A 78 -11.93 1.93 14.03
C GLU A 78 -12.66 2.84 13.03
N GLN A 79 -12.09 3.01 11.83
CA GLN A 79 -12.65 3.80 10.73
C GLN A 79 -13.48 2.95 9.76
N GLY A 80 -13.60 1.64 10.03
CA GLY A 80 -14.35 0.68 9.21
C GLY A 80 -13.60 0.21 7.97
N LYS A 81 -12.30 0.52 7.82
CA LYS A 81 -11.48 -0.02 6.74
C LYS A 81 -11.18 -1.49 6.98
N LEU A 82 -11.33 -2.27 5.94
CA LEU A 82 -11.03 -3.69 5.97
C LEU A 82 -9.53 -3.93 5.83
N ASN A 83 -9.00 -4.72 6.75
CA ASN A 83 -7.66 -5.28 6.71
C ASN A 83 -7.76 -6.79 6.52
N VAL A 84 -6.96 -7.33 5.62
CA VAL A 84 -6.82 -8.77 5.42
C VAL A 84 -5.40 -9.15 5.73
N THR A 85 -5.21 -10.14 6.59
CA THR A 85 -3.89 -10.69 6.88
C THR A 85 -3.72 -11.99 6.08
N LEU A 86 -2.65 -12.06 5.29
CA LEU A 86 -2.23 -13.28 4.62
C LEU A 86 -1.26 -14.05 5.49
N GLN A 87 -1.31 -15.37 5.41
CA GLN A 87 -0.36 -16.25 6.11
C GLN A 87 1.06 -16.01 5.60
N GLY A 88 1.99 -15.88 6.54
CA GLY A 88 3.43 -15.93 6.30
C GLY A 88 3.99 -17.34 6.49
N GLU A 89 5.28 -17.42 6.78
CA GLU A 89 5.95 -18.71 6.95
C GLU A 89 5.80 -19.24 8.39
N ASP A 90 6.03 -18.42 9.41
CA ASP A 90 5.95 -18.82 10.82
C ASP A 90 4.85 -18.06 11.56
N ILE A 91 5.21 -16.97 12.24
CA ILE A 91 4.30 -16.19 13.08
C ILE A 91 3.86 -14.91 12.36
N ALA A 92 4.77 -14.30 11.58
CA ALA A 92 4.48 -13.07 10.88
C ALA A 92 3.68 -13.34 9.59
N GLY A 93 2.76 -12.44 9.27
CA GLY A 93 1.96 -12.47 8.05
C GLY A 93 2.18 -11.24 7.19
N ILE A 94 1.24 -10.99 6.28
CA ILE A 94 1.19 -9.77 5.50
C ILE A 94 -0.15 -9.08 5.78
N GLY A 95 -0.10 -7.94 6.43
CA GLY A 95 -1.26 -7.08 6.63
C GLY A 95 -1.54 -6.24 5.39
N CYS A 96 -2.71 -6.45 4.78
CA CYS A 96 -3.14 -5.75 3.57
C CYS A 96 -4.25 -4.76 3.90
N VAL A 97 -3.98 -3.46 3.75
CA VAL A 97 -4.96 -2.37 3.88
C VAL A 97 -5.47 -2.00 2.50
N PHE A 98 -6.76 -2.17 2.27
CA PHE A 98 -7.36 -1.97 0.94
C PHE A 98 -7.70 -0.52 0.67
N GLU A 99 -7.51 -0.10 -0.59
CA GLU A 99 -8.04 1.18 -1.07
C GLU A 99 -9.58 1.21 -0.99
N PRO A 100 -10.21 2.39 -0.84
CA PRO A 100 -11.67 2.48 -0.67
C PRO A 100 -12.48 1.78 -1.76
N ALA A 101 -12.03 1.85 -3.02
CA ALA A 101 -12.70 1.20 -4.15
C ALA A 101 -12.60 -0.34 -4.12
N ALA A 102 -11.58 -0.90 -3.47
CA ALA A 102 -11.36 -2.33 -3.38
C ALA A 102 -12.00 -2.99 -2.14
N GLN A 103 -12.52 -2.21 -1.19
CA GLN A 103 -13.09 -2.70 0.08
C GLN A 103 -14.22 -3.71 -0.12
N LEU A 104 -15.13 -3.45 -1.07
CA LEU A 104 -16.26 -4.34 -1.34
C LEU A 104 -15.79 -5.72 -1.84
N LYS A 105 -14.81 -5.74 -2.73
CA LYS A 105 -14.24 -6.99 -3.25
C LYS A 105 -13.46 -7.74 -2.18
N ALA A 106 -12.67 -7.02 -1.38
CA ALA A 106 -11.95 -7.60 -0.25
C ALA A 106 -12.89 -8.20 0.80
N ALA A 107 -14.07 -7.61 1.01
CA ALA A 107 -15.07 -8.13 1.95
C ALA A 107 -15.60 -9.52 1.55
N THR A 108 -15.57 -9.88 0.27
CA THR A 108 -16.01 -11.20 -0.22
C THR A 108 -15.00 -12.31 0.00
N LEU A 109 -13.75 -11.99 0.35
CA LEU A 109 -12.72 -12.98 0.62
C LEU A 109 -13.07 -13.80 1.86
N ALA A 110 -12.79 -15.09 1.84
CA ALA A 110 -12.99 -16.00 2.96
C ALA A 110 -11.65 -16.38 3.62
N GLU A 111 -11.66 -16.57 4.94
CA GLU A 111 -10.51 -17.14 5.63
C GLU A 111 -10.22 -18.56 5.10
N GLY A 112 -8.95 -18.89 4.93
CA GLY A 112 -8.49 -20.13 4.31
C GLY A 112 -8.48 -20.11 2.77
N GLN A 113 -8.98 -19.06 2.14
CA GLN A 113 -8.97 -18.89 0.69
C GLN A 113 -7.59 -18.44 0.21
N GLU A 114 -7.10 -19.06 -0.87
CA GLU A 114 -5.94 -18.55 -1.59
C GLU A 114 -6.34 -17.36 -2.46
N VAL A 115 -5.61 -16.27 -2.32
CA VAL A 115 -5.88 -15.00 -3.00
C VAL A 115 -4.61 -14.38 -3.52
N LYS A 116 -4.76 -13.52 -4.52
CA LYS A 116 -3.69 -12.69 -5.05
C LYS A 116 -4.03 -11.23 -4.76
N ILE A 117 -3.16 -10.56 -4.04
CA ILE A 117 -3.33 -9.16 -3.62
C ILE A 117 -2.14 -8.35 -4.10
N LYS A 118 -2.41 -7.22 -4.71
CA LYS A 118 -1.40 -6.25 -5.15
C LYS A 118 -1.52 -4.99 -4.31
N GLY A 119 -0.41 -4.47 -3.84
CA GLY A 119 -0.36 -3.28 -2.99
C GLY A 119 1.04 -2.68 -2.95
N ILE A 120 1.18 -1.57 -2.22
CA ILE A 120 2.46 -0.91 -1.98
C ILE A 120 3.02 -1.42 -0.65
N CYS A 121 4.21 -2.02 -0.68
CA CYS A 121 4.90 -2.45 0.54
C CYS A 121 5.45 -1.23 1.28
N THR A 122 5.21 -1.17 2.59
CA THR A 122 5.68 -0.07 3.46
C THR A 122 6.67 -0.52 4.54
N GLY A 123 7.06 -1.77 4.53
CA GLY A 123 7.99 -2.34 5.51
C GLY A 123 7.35 -3.35 6.44
N ILE A 124 8.01 -3.65 7.53
CA ILE A 124 7.55 -4.59 8.55
C ILE A 124 7.39 -3.89 9.91
N LEU A 125 6.33 -4.24 10.64
CA LEU A 125 6.17 -3.93 12.07
C LEU A 125 6.12 -5.23 12.87
N MET A 126 4.95 -5.82 13.06
CA MET A 126 4.77 -7.22 13.49
C MET A 126 4.59 -8.10 12.27
N ASP A 127 3.80 -7.63 11.31
CA ASP A 127 3.61 -8.20 9.99
C ASP A 127 4.23 -7.29 8.92
N VAL A 128 4.48 -7.83 7.73
CA VAL A 128 4.79 -7.01 6.56
C VAL A 128 3.53 -6.21 6.21
N VAL A 129 3.66 -4.91 6.06
CA VAL A 129 2.50 -4.02 5.81
C VAL A 129 2.45 -3.63 4.34
N MET A 130 1.29 -3.84 3.74
CA MET A 130 0.97 -3.37 2.39
C MET A 130 -0.24 -2.44 2.43
N VAL A 131 -0.17 -1.33 1.72
CA VAL A 131 -1.24 -0.33 1.64
C VAL A 131 -1.75 -0.16 0.21
N ASP A 132 -2.88 0.52 0.06
CA ASP A 132 -3.56 0.73 -1.21
C ASP A 132 -3.79 -0.59 -1.99
N CYS A 133 -4.10 -1.64 -1.23
CA CYS A 133 -4.24 -2.98 -1.78
C CYS A 133 -5.49 -3.14 -2.65
N VAL A 134 -5.35 -3.97 -3.66
CA VAL A 134 -6.44 -4.44 -4.52
C VAL A 134 -6.37 -5.95 -4.69
N VAL A 135 -7.52 -6.58 -4.80
CA VAL A 135 -7.60 -8.02 -5.12
C VAL A 135 -7.39 -8.21 -6.62
N VAL A 136 -6.44 -9.06 -6.99
CA VAL A 136 -6.17 -9.42 -8.39
C VAL A 136 -7.00 -10.65 -8.76
N ASP A 137 -7.77 -10.54 -9.83
CA ASP A 137 -8.53 -11.70 -10.34
C ASP A 137 -7.60 -12.66 -11.08
N ASN A 138 -7.77 -13.96 -10.87
CA ASN A 138 -7.01 -15.00 -11.56
C ASN A 138 -7.39 -15.16 -13.05
N ASN A 139 -8.14 -14.20 -13.61
CA ASN A 139 -8.66 -14.23 -14.99
C ASN A 139 -7.94 -13.26 -15.93
N GLN A 140 -6.62 -13.14 -15.80
CA GLN A 140 -5.83 -12.54 -16.89
C GLN A 140 -4.61 -13.37 -17.19
#